data_5a0b649628f7c685cbc30cebaf17322d
#
_entry.id   5a0b649628f7c685cbc30cebaf17322d
#
_cell.length_a   1.000
_cell.length_b   1.000
_cell.length_c   1.000
_cell.angle_alpha   90.00
_cell.angle_beta   90.00
_cell.angle_gamma   90.00
#
_symmetry.space_group_name_H-M   'P 1'
#
loop_
_entity.id
_entity.type
_entity.pdbx_description
1 polymer ?
#
loop_
_entity_poly.entity_id
_entity_poly.type
_entity_poly.pdbx_seq_one_letter_code
_entity_poly.pdbx_strand_id
1 'polypeptide(L)'
;LSRVENITHVFHTSLKHDEERYKTVLDFTFELSKKIDQDVEIKKEYLDWIDDHHLFHAALGFYNSGFEDAVCISVDGAGALLNEGYEVETIYEASYPSSFEKVYQKLVSQHTVKGMGIGFVYSGVSEYLGFGSLECGKVMGLAAYGEYDPNIKPFIIDGQIDETLWERDPNGINLIPYDNIIAENLAWRCQKDFETYMIGLIDRAL
;
A
#
# COMPACT_ATOMS: atom_id res chain seq x y z
N LEU A 1 6.30 -27.63 -4.23
CA LEU A 1 6.02 -26.98 -2.93
C LEU A 1 6.87 -27.71 -1.89
N SER A 2 7.98 -27.09 -1.42
CA SER A 2 8.73 -27.57 -0.28
C SER A 2 7.78 -27.59 0.91
N ARG A 3 7.73 -28.73 1.59
CA ARG A 3 6.91 -28.88 2.81
C ARG A 3 7.47 -27.93 3.86
N VAL A 4 6.65 -27.02 4.38
CA VAL A 4 7.01 -26.24 5.55
C VAL A 4 7.11 -27.23 6.72
N GLU A 5 8.31 -27.47 7.22
CA GLU A 5 8.57 -28.46 8.26
C GLU A 5 8.35 -27.88 9.67
N ASN A 6 8.54 -26.56 9.82
CA ASN A 6 8.38 -25.88 11.11
C ASN A 6 7.88 -24.45 10.90
N ILE A 7 6.86 -24.04 11.66
CA ILE A 7 6.45 -22.64 11.79
C ILE A 7 6.96 -22.16 13.16
N THR A 8 7.96 -21.31 13.17
CA THR A 8 8.56 -20.80 14.41
C THR A 8 7.90 -19.53 14.92
N HIS A 9 7.34 -18.71 14.02
CA HIS A 9 6.73 -17.44 14.38
C HIS A 9 5.54 -17.14 13.46
N VAL A 10 4.50 -16.55 14.03
CA VAL A 10 3.35 -16.01 13.27
C VAL A 10 3.19 -14.55 13.65
N PHE A 11 3.27 -13.68 12.64
CA PHE A 11 3.11 -12.24 12.81
C PHE A 11 1.83 -11.77 12.14
N HIS A 12 1.18 -10.77 12.73
CA HIS A 12 0.02 -10.14 12.15
C HIS A 12 0.24 -8.62 12.02
N THR A 13 0.00 -8.09 10.83
CA THR A 13 0.33 -6.71 10.44
C THR A 13 -0.87 -5.75 10.48
N SER A 14 -1.96 -6.04 11.20
CA SER A 14 -3.11 -5.15 11.25
C SER A 14 -2.95 -4.02 12.27
N LEU A 15 -3.54 -2.87 11.96
CA LEU A 15 -3.57 -1.71 12.84
C LEU A 15 -4.34 -2.02 14.15
N LYS A 16 -3.81 -1.57 15.27
CA LYS A 16 -4.26 -1.80 16.65
C LYS A 16 -5.62 -1.17 17.02
N HIS A 17 -6.34 -0.59 16.06
CA HIS A 17 -7.53 0.22 16.35
C HIS A 17 -8.81 -0.58 16.67
N ASP A 18 -8.80 -1.90 16.50
CA ASP A 18 -9.93 -2.78 16.81
C ASP A 18 -9.42 -4.05 17.49
N GLU A 19 -9.31 -4.01 18.84
CA GLU A 19 -8.79 -5.13 19.63
C GLU A 19 -9.60 -6.43 19.45
N GLU A 20 -10.91 -6.34 19.27
CA GLU A 20 -11.79 -7.51 19.13
C GLU A 20 -11.58 -8.18 17.76
N ARG A 21 -11.52 -7.37 16.70
CA ARG A 21 -11.24 -7.83 15.33
C ARG A 21 -9.84 -8.40 15.21
N TYR A 22 -8.86 -7.72 15.80
CA TYR A 22 -7.48 -8.15 15.87
C TYR A 22 -7.34 -9.51 16.57
N LYS A 23 -7.99 -9.68 17.73
CA LYS A 23 -8.03 -10.95 18.47
C LYS A 23 -8.62 -12.06 17.64
N THR A 24 -9.74 -11.81 16.94
CA THR A 24 -10.40 -12.82 16.10
C THR A 24 -9.49 -13.30 14.96
N VAL A 25 -8.78 -12.38 14.31
CA VAL A 25 -7.84 -12.73 13.23
C VAL A 25 -6.63 -13.48 13.75
N LEU A 26 -6.09 -13.08 14.91
CA LEU A 26 -4.99 -13.80 15.57
C LEU A 26 -5.40 -15.21 15.97
N ASP A 27 -6.57 -15.39 16.57
CA ASP A 27 -7.07 -16.69 16.97
C ASP A 27 -7.29 -17.60 15.74
N PHE A 28 -7.82 -17.06 14.63
CA PHE A 28 -7.95 -17.79 13.36
C PHE A 28 -6.59 -18.20 12.79
N THR A 29 -5.64 -17.27 12.73
CA THR A 29 -4.28 -17.54 12.22
C THR A 29 -3.59 -18.59 13.10
N PHE A 30 -3.79 -18.51 14.40
CA PHE A 30 -3.31 -19.46 15.39
C PHE A 30 -3.84 -20.88 15.16
N GLU A 31 -5.16 -21.02 14.99
CA GLU A 31 -5.80 -22.32 14.74
C GLU A 31 -5.36 -22.90 13.37
N LEU A 32 -5.16 -22.05 12.37
CA LEU A 32 -4.65 -22.46 11.07
C LEU A 32 -3.20 -22.97 11.17
N SER A 33 -2.35 -22.27 11.90
CA SER A 33 -0.93 -22.65 12.11
C SER A 33 -0.82 -24.00 12.81
N LYS A 34 -1.64 -24.27 13.83
CA LYS A 34 -1.70 -25.57 14.52
C LYS A 34 -2.15 -26.73 13.62
N LYS A 35 -2.95 -26.44 12.58
CA LYS A 35 -3.32 -27.46 11.58
C LYS A 35 -2.19 -27.83 10.64
N ILE A 36 -1.26 -26.90 10.45
CA ILE A 36 -0.06 -27.12 9.59
C ILE A 36 1.04 -27.80 10.40
N ASP A 37 1.27 -27.35 11.63
CA ASP A 37 2.25 -27.92 12.54
C ASP A 37 1.67 -27.95 13.98
N GLN A 38 1.53 -29.14 14.56
CA GLN A 38 0.91 -29.32 15.88
C GLN A 38 1.82 -28.89 17.04
N ASP A 39 3.12 -28.80 16.78
CA ASP A 39 4.16 -28.45 17.77
C ASP A 39 4.53 -26.96 17.72
N VAL A 40 3.80 -26.13 16.98
CA VAL A 40 4.05 -24.69 16.89
C VAL A 40 3.90 -24.03 18.26
N GLU A 41 5.02 -23.59 18.81
CA GLU A 41 5.03 -22.66 19.94
C GLU A 41 4.76 -21.24 19.45
N ILE A 42 3.55 -20.74 19.64
CA ILE A 42 3.17 -19.40 19.21
C ILE A 42 3.56 -18.41 20.29
N LYS A 43 4.58 -17.62 20.00
CA LYS A 43 4.88 -16.43 20.78
C LYS A 43 3.92 -15.33 20.38
N LYS A 44 2.98 -15.00 21.25
CA LYS A 44 2.14 -13.80 21.14
C LYS A 44 2.99 -12.58 21.50
N GLU A 45 3.85 -12.18 20.61
CA GLU A 45 4.52 -10.87 20.71
C GLU A 45 3.60 -9.85 20.05
N TYR A 46 3.01 -8.98 20.86
CA TYR A 46 2.39 -7.76 20.37
C TYR A 46 3.52 -6.85 19.90
N LEU A 47 3.76 -6.83 18.61
CA LEU A 47 4.62 -5.83 18.01
C LEU A 47 3.88 -4.50 18.06
N ASP A 48 4.28 -3.62 18.96
CA ASP A 48 3.60 -2.35 19.20
C ASP A 48 3.60 -1.40 17.99
N TRP A 49 4.57 -1.53 17.10
CA TRP A 49 4.65 -0.89 15.79
C TRP A 49 5.62 -1.71 14.93
N ILE A 50 5.18 -2.10 13.76
CA ILE A 50 6.03 -2.84 12.83
C ILE A 50 6.75 -1.81 11.99
N ASP A 51 8.02 -1.55 12.31
CA ASP A 51 8.88 -0.70 11.50
C ASP A 51 9.16 -1.29 10.11
N ASP A 52 8.63 -2.49 9.84
CA ASP A 52 8.88 -3.31 8.64
C ASP A 52 7.61 -3.64 7.85
N HIS A 53 6.57 -2.78 7.87
CA HIS A 53 5.30 -3.04 7.18
C HIS A 53 5.49 -3.34 5.69
N HIS A 54 6.28 -2.54 4.98
CA HIS A 54 6.61 -2.76 3.57
C HIS A 54 7.46 -4.01 3.36
N LEU A 55 8.32 -4.38 4.30
CA LEU A 55 9.09 -5.62 4.23
C LEU A 55 8.18 -6.85 4.28
N PHE A 56 7.13 -6.82 5.11
CA PHE A 56 6.16 -7.93 5.15
C PHE A 56 5.39 -8.07 3.84
N HIS A 57 4.98 -6.97 3.21
CA HIS A 57 4.38 -7.00 1.88
C HIS A 57 5.34 -7.57 0.83
N ALA A 58 6.59 -7.11 0.83
CA ALA A 58 7.63 -7.60 -0.07
C ALA A 58 7.89 -9.10 0.13
N ALA A 59 8.06 -9.54 1.39
CA ALA A 59 8.29 -10.93 1.72
C ALA A 59 7.10 -11.83 1.31
N LEU A 60 5.87 -11.39 1.55
CA LEU A 60 4.68 -12.12 1.13
C LEU A 60 4.65 -12.29 -0.40
N GLY A 61 4.92 -11.23 -1.15
CA GLY A 61 5.01 -11.29 -2.61
C GLY A 61 6.13 -12.19 -3.09
N PHE A 62 7.33 -12.04 -2.54
CA PHE A 62 8.52 -12.80 -2.90
C PHE A 62 8.35 -14.31 -2.70
N TYR A 63 7.95 -14.74 -1.51
CA TYR A 63 7.81 -16.17 -1.21
C TYR A 63 6.65 -16.83 -1.97
N ASN A 64 5.64 -16.08 -2.38
CA ASN A 64 4.55 -16.59 -3.21
C ASN A 64 4.87 -16.57 -4.72
N SER A 65 5.90 -15.83 -5.16
CA SER A 65 6.28 -15.75 -6.57
C SER A 65 6.97 -17.00 -7.10
N GLY A 66 7.68 -17.72 -6.24
CA GLY A 66 8.53 -18.86 -6.60
C GLY A 66 9.87 -18.45 -7.23
N PHE A 67 10.23 -17.17 -7.24
CA PHE A 67 11.56 -16.70 -7.68
C PHE A 67 12.61 -16.95 -6.59
N GLU A 68 13.85 -17.20 -7.00
CA GLU A 68 15.01 -17.28 -6.09
C GLU A 68 15.63 -15.89 -5.84
N ASP A 69 15.55 -15.02 -6.85
CA ASP A 69 15.97 -13.61 -6.81
C ASP A 69 14.88 -12.75 -7.44
N ALA A 70 14.57 -11.60 -6.82
CA ALA A 70 13.57 -10.67 -7.34
C ALA A 70 13.77 -9.26 -6.82
N VAL A 71 13.28 -8.29 -7.57
CA VAL A 71 12.99 -6.95 -7.07
C VAL A 71 11.55 -6.90 -6.57
N CYS A 72 11.39 -6.49 -5.31
CA CYS A 72 10.08 -6.35 -4.66
C CYS A 72 9.74 -4.87 -4.49
N ILE A 73 8.60 -4.45 -4.99
CA ILE A 73 8.10 -3.07 -4.87
C ILE A 73 6.88 -3.09 -3.95
N SER A 74 6.97 -2.42 -2.81
CA SER A 74 5.84 -2.19 -1.90
C SER A 74 5.36 -0.77 -2.03
N VAL A 75 4.06 -0.59 -2.27
CA VAL A 75 3.41 0.72 -2.43
C VAL A 75 2.15 0.75 -1.58
N ASP A 76 2.03 1.78 -0.74
CA ASP A 76 0.91 1.93 0.18
C ASP A 76 0.44 3.39 0.23
N GLY A 77 -0.74 3.63 0.80
CA GLY A 77 -1.17 4.97 1.20
C GLY A 77 -0.41 5.44 2.44
N ALA A 78 -0.33 4.57 3.46
CA ALA A 78 0.44 4.79 4.69
C ALA A 78 0.78 3.44 5.32
N GLY A 79 2.03 3.04 5.24
CA GLY A 79 2.60 1.88 5.93
C GLY A 79 3.01 2.20 7.36
N ALA A 80 4.16 1.68 7.81
CA ALA A 80 4.68 1.97 9.14
C ALA A 80 5.01 3.45 9.32
N LEU A 81 4.76 3.94 10.54
CA LEU A 81 5.24 5.26 10.96
C LEU A 81 6.67 5.13 11.46
N LEU A 82 7.61 5.60 10.66
CA LEU A 82 9.01 5.71 11.02
C LEU A 82 9.30 7.11 11.60
N ASN A 83 10.54 7.33 12.06
CA ASN A 83 10.95 8.60 12.68
C ASN A 83 10.69 9.83 11.80
N GLU A 84 10.78 9.68 10.47
CA GLU A 84 10.67 10.78 9.49
C GLU A 84 9.30 10.86 8.82
N GLY A 85 8.42 9.85 8.99
CA GLY A 85 7.10 9.79 8.37
C GLY A 85 6.60 8.38 8.09
N TYR A 86 5.45 8.30 7.41
CA TYR A 86 4.88 7.03 6.99
C TYR A 86 5.56 6.50 5.73
N GLU A 87 5.80 5.21 5.68
CA GLU A 87 6.21 4.52 4.47
C GLU A 87 5.09 4.62 3.41
N VAL A 88 5.46 5.00 2.20
CA VAL A 88 4.53 5.02 1.05
C VAL A 88 5.04 4.23 -0.14
N GLU A 89 6.36 4.12 -0.30
CA GLU A 89 7.00 3.34 -1.36
C GLU A 89 8.31 2.76 -0.84
N THR A 90 8.56 1.49 -1.09
CA THR A 90 9.85 0.86 -0.77
C THR A 90 10.19 -0.18 -1.84
N ILE A 91 11.46 -0.21 -2.25
CA ILE A 91 12.00 -1.20 -3.19
C ILE A 91 13.05 -2.03 -2.45
N TYR A 92 12.93 -3.35 -2.57
CA TYR A 92 13.87 -4.31 -2.02
C TYR A 92 14.47 -5.17 -3.13
N GLU A 93 15.76 -5.45 -3.04
CA GLU A 93 16.36 -6.60 -3.68
C GLU A 93 16.22 -7.81 -2.76
N ALA A 94 15.55 -8.85 -3.24
CA ALA A 94 15.25 -10.03 -2.45
C ALA A 94 15.93 -11.26 -3.05
N SER A 95 16.57 -12.08 -2.19
CA SER A 95 17.18 -13.36 -2.57
C SER A 95 16.82 -14.44 -1.55
N TYR A 96 16.50 -15.62 -2.07
CA TYR A 96 16.22 -16.78 -1.23
C TYR A 96 17.48 -17.22 -0.47
N PRO A 97 17.42 -17.69 0.80
CA PRO A 97 16.17 -17.99 1.51
C PRO A 97 15.54 -16.81 2.24
N SER A 98 16.27 -15.72 2.57
CA SER A 98 15.72 -14.68 3.45
C SER A 98 16.46 -13.34 3.37
N SER A 99 17.13 -13.03 2.28
CA SER A 99 17.78 -11.74 2.09
C SER A 99 16.79 -10.72 1.53
N PHE A 100 16.70 -9.55 2.17
CA PHE A 100 15.95 -8.41 1.69
C PHE A 100 16.79 -7.16 1.92
N GLU A 101 17.36 -6.62 0.86
CA GLU A 101 18.11 -5.37 0.90
C GLU A 101 17.21 -4.21 0.45
N LYS A 102 17.01 -3.22 1.33
CA LYS A 102 16.24 -2.03 1.01
C LYS A 102 17.08 -1.06 0.18
N VAL A 103 16.76 -0.92 -1.11
CA VAL A 103 17.51 -0.08 -2.06
C VAL A 103 16.88 1.30 -2.28
N TYR A 104 15.58 1.44 -1.98
CA TYR A 104 14.86 2.71 -2.07
C TYR A 104 13.73 2.76 -1.05
N GLN A 105 13.49 3.96 -0.50
CA GLN A 105 12.34 4.23 0.37
C GLN A 105 11.89 5.67 0.22
N LYS A 106 10.56 5.87 0.14
CA LYS A 106 9.92 7.18 0.22
C LYS A 106 9.02 7.24 1.44
N LEU A 107 9.15 8.31 2.20
CA LEU A 107 8.35 8.60 3.37
C LEU A 107 7.51 9.85 3.14
N VAL A 108 6.31 9.90 3.72
CA VAL A 108 5.43 11.07 3.73
C VAL A 108 5.24 11.59 5.15
N SER A 109 5.37 12.89 5.34
CA SER A 109 5.10 13.51 6.64
C SER A 109 3.60 13.45 6.99
N GLN A 110 3.29 13.21 8.25
CA GLN A 110 1.92 13.21 8.76
C GLN A 110 1.17 14.53 8.59
N HIS A 111 1.89 15.64 8.41
CA HIS A 111 1.33 17.00 8.50
C HIS A 111 1.30 17.76 7.18
N THR A 112 1.67 17.15 6.08
CA THR A 112 1.75 17.81 4.78
C THR A 112 1.38 16.87 3.64
N VAL A 113 0.95 17.42 2.51
CA VAL A 113 0.80 16.68 1.26
C VAL A 113 2.15 16.48 0.55
N LYS A 114 3.20 17.15 1.02
CA LYS A 114 4.52 17.09 0.41
C LYS A 114 5.08 15.68 0.44
N GLY A 115 5.41 15.19 -0.75
CA GLY A 115 5.96 13.85 -0.93
C GLY A 115 4.92 12.72 -0.80
N MET A 116 3.62 13.03 -0.82
CA MET A 116 2.57 12.02 -0.67
C MET A 116 2.77 10.84 -1.65
N GLY A 117 2.34 9.65 -1.23
CA GLY A 117 2.38 8.44 -2.05
C GLY A 117 1.19 8.33 -2.98
N ILE A 118 1.34 7.51 -4.02
CA ILE A 118 0.28 7.29 -5.02
C ILE A 118 -0.98 6.64 -4.41
N GLY A 119 -0.85 5.90 -3.32
CA GLY A 119 -1.99 5.36 -2.59
C GLY A 119 -2.93 6.43 -2.04
N PHE A 120 -2.39 7.57 -1.58
CA PHE A 120 -3.19 8.71 -1.16
C PHE A 120 -3.94 9.37 -2.30
N VAL A 121 -3.37 9.41 -3.51
CA VAL A 121 -4.06 9.91 -4.72
C VAL A 121 -5.33 9.09 -4.95
N TYR A 122 -5.21 7.76 -4.89
CA TYR A 122 -6.36 6.87 -5.06
C TYR A 122 -7.41 7.03 -3.97
N SER A 123 -6.98 7.08 -2.70
CA SER A 123 -7.87 7.29 -1.56
C SER A 123 -8.60 8.63 -1.64
N GLY A 124 -7.89 9.70 -1.97
CA GLY A 124 -8.49 11.03 -2.10
C GLY A 124 -9.49 11.14 -3.25
N VAL A 125 -9.22 10.52 -4.40
CA VAL A 125 -10.21 10.44 -5.49
C VAL A 125 -11.41 9.59 -5.08
N SER A 126 -11.20 8.50 -4.32
CA SER A 126 -12.29 7.67 -3.80
C SER A 126 -13.20 8.46 -2.86
N GLU A 127 -12.63 9.24 -1.96
CA GLU A 127 -13.41 10.11 -1.07
C GLU A 127 -14.11 11.24 -1.82
N TYR A 128 -13.43 11.90 -2.75
CA TYR A 128 -14.02 12.93 -3.61
C TYR A 128 -15.26 12.44 -4.36
N LEU A 129 -15.23 11.20 -4.84
CA LEU A 129 -16.35 10.54 -5.51
C LEU A 129 -17.43 10.00 -4.54
N GLY A 130 -17.24 10.15 -3.23
CA GLY A 130 -18.19 9.73 -2.21
C GLY A 130 -18.16 8.23 -1.89
N PHE A 131 -17.10 7.53 -2.25
CA PHE A 131 -16.97 6.08 -1.96
C PHE A 131 -16.29 5.78 -0.61
N GLY A 132 -15.54 6.72 -0.04
CA GLY A 132 -14.71 6.50 1.14
C GLY A 132 -13.28 6.05 0.82
N SER A 133 -12.34 6.36 1.73
CA SER A 133 -10.88 6.24 1.50
C SER A 133 -10.39 4.81 1.23
N LEU A 134 -11.08 3.81 1.76
CA LEU A 134 -10.70 2.39 1.59
C LEU A 134 -11.46 1.69 0.44
N GLU A 135 -12.27 2.41 -0.32
CA GLU A 135 -13.08 1.86 -1.40
C GLU A 135 -12.49 2.10 -2.80
N CYS A 136 -11.16 2.22 -2.89
CA CYS A 136 -10.42 2.47 -4.13
C CYS A 136 -10.78 1.51 -5.28
N GLY A 137 -11.18 0.28 -4.97
CA GLY A 137 -11.65 -0.68 -5.96
C GLY A 137 -12.89 -0.22 -6.75
N LYS A 138 -13.73 0.65 -6.16
CA LYS A 138 -14.86 1.26 -6.87
C LYS A 138 -14.40 2.28 -7.91
N VAL A 139 -13.35 3.06 -7.57
CA VAL A 139 -12.72 3.99 -8.53
C VAL A 139 -12.10 3.23 -9.70
N MET A 140 -11.40 2.11 -9.42
CA MET A 140 -10.85 1.24 -10.47
C MET A 140 -11.95 0.72 -11.41
N GLY A 141 -13.07 0.24 -10.84
CA GLY A 141 -14.21 -0.23 -11.64
C GLY A 141 -14.85 0.89 -12.47
N LEU A 142 -15.01 2.08 -11.87
CA LEU A 142 -15.58 3.24 -12.52
C LEU A 142 -14.71 3.75 -13.68
N ALA A 143 -13.39 3.68 -13.55
CA ALA A 143 -12.42 4.10 -14.56
C ALA A 143 -12.61 3.43 -15.92
N ALA A 144 -13.18 2.21 -15.95
CA ALA A 144 -13.46 1.48 -17.19
C ALA A 144 -14.53 2.15 -18.07
N TYR A 145 -15.35 3.02 -17.51
CA TYR A 145 -16.43 3.74 -18.20
C TYR A 145 -16.06 5.18 -18.57
N GLY A 146 -14.88 5.66 -18.12
CA GLY A 146 -14.42 7.02 -18.37
C GLY A 146 -13.55 7.14 -19.61
N GLU A 147 -13.29 8.39 -19.98
CA GLU A 147 -12.39 8.76 -21.08
C GLU A 147 -11.58 10.01 -20.73
N TYR A 148 -10.64 10.37 -21.60
CA TYR A 148 -9.84 11.58 -21.45
C TYR A 148 -10.70 12.84 -21.42
N ASP A 149 -10.55 13.65 -20.37
CA ASP A 149 -11.17 14.97 -20.24
C ASP A 149 -10.06 16.03 -20.04
N PRO A 150 -9.92 17.01 -20.95
CA PRO A 150 -8.89 18.06 -20.85
C PRO A 150 -9.10 19.02 -19.66
N ASN A 151 -10.29 19.04 -19.04
CA ASN A 151 -10.57 19.86 -17.87
C ASN A 151 -10.07 19.21 -16.57
N ILE A 152 -9.74 17.93 -16.61
CA ILE A 152 -9.17 17.19 -15.46
C ILE A 152 -7.65 17.20 -15.59
N LYS A 153 -7.00 17.95 -14.70
CA LYS A 153 -5.55 18.03 -14.65
C LYS A 153 -4.94 16.66 -14.34
N PRO A 154 -3.77 16.34 -14.89
CA PRO A 154 -3.06 15.11 -14.49
C PRO A 154 -2.63 15.19 -13.04
N PHE A 155 -2.78 14.09 -12.31
CA PHE A 155 -2.26 13.94 -10.96
C PHE A 155 -0.75 13.70 -10.93
N ILE A 156 -0.19 13.25 -12.06
CA ILE A 156 1.22 12.97 -12.23
C ILE A 156 1.77 13.85 -13.35
N ILE A 157 2.82 14.63 -13.03
CA ILE A 157 3.56 15.48 -13.96
C ILE A 157 5.03 15.10 -13.84
N ASP A 158 5.68 14.74 -14.94
CA ASP A 158 7.10 14.36 -15.00
C ASP A 158 7.48 13.27 -13.97
N GLY A 159 6.59 12.28 -13.78
CA GLY A 159 6.79 11.18 -12.83
C GLY A 159 6.63 11.56 -11.35
N GLN A 160 6.15 12.77 -11.05
CA GLN A 160 5.90 13.26 -9.71
C GLN A 160 4.41 13.57 -9.51
N ILE A 161 3.91 13.40 -8.29
CA ILE A 161 2.54 13.77 -7.95
C ILE A 161 2.44 15.30 -7.92
N ASP A 162 1.44 15.86 -8.60
CA ASP A 162 1.13 17.30 -8.53
C ASP A 162 0.46 17.61 -7.18
N GLU A 163 1.27 18.00 -6.21
CA GLU A 163 0.83 18.32 -4.86
C GLU A 163 -0.15 19.52 -4.81
N THR A 164 -0.18 20.36 -5.88
CA THR A 164 -1.06 21.55 -5.94
C THR A 164 -2.54 21.20 -6.09
N LEU A 165 -2.85 19.97 -6.41
CA LEU A 165 -4.24 19.48 -6.54
C LEU A 165 -4.83 18.98 -5.21
N TRP A 166 -4.04 18.99 -4.15
CA TRP A 166 -4.39 18.38 -2.87
C TRP A 166 -4.28 19.37 -1.72
N GLU A 167 -5.16 19.20 -0.77
CA GLU A 167 -5.09 19.88 0.52
C GLU A 167 -5.16 18.86 1.66
N ARG A 168 -4.61 19.23 2.80
CA ARG A 168 -4.69 18.44 4.01
C ARG A 168 -5.51 19.17 5.06
N ASP A 169 -6.46 18.44 5.60
CA ASP A 169 -7.23 18.85 6.77
C ASP A 169 -7.05 17.84 7.92
N PRO A 170 -7.68 18.05 9.10
CA PRO A 170 -7.61 17.10 10.22
C PRO A 170 -8.15 15.70 9.91
N ASN A 171 -8.96 15.53 8.85
CA ASN A 171 -9.58 14.26 8.48
C ASN A 171 -8.76 13.50 7.45
N GLY A 172 -7.84 14.16 6.73
CA GLY A 172 -7.03 13.48 5.74
C GLY A 172 -6.46 14.37 4.64
N ILE A 173 -6.15 13.75 3.51
CA ILE A 173 -5.69 14.40 2.29
C ILE A 173 -6.86 14.40 1.31
N ASN A 174 -7.26 15.58 0.87
CA ASN A 174 -8.43 15.81 0.04
C ASN A 174 -8.04 16.36 -1.33
N LEU A 175 -8.73 15.90 -2.35
CA LEU A 175 -8.64 16.47 -3.69
C LEU A 175 -9.35 17.83 -3.72
N ILE A 176 -8.70 18.85 -4.26
CA ILE A 176 -9.31 20.16 -4.45
C ILE A 176 -10.45 20.03 -5.47
N PRO A 177 -11.64 20.61 -5.18
CA PRO A 177 -12.82 20.42 -6.03
C PRO A 177 -12.62 20.86 -7.47
N TYR A 178 -13.16 20.09 -8.39
CA TYR A 178 -13.31 20.42 -9.80
C TYR A 178 -14.73 20.91 -10.09
N ASP A 179 -14.86 21.83 -11.03
CA ASP A 179 -16.16 22.28 -11.54
C ASP A 179 -16.60 21.42 -12.73
N ASN A 180 -17.85 20.91 -12.69
CA ASN A 180 -18.52 20.26 -13.82
C ASN A 180 -17.75 19.09 -14.47
N ILE A 181 -17.15 18.21 -13.67
CA ILE A 181 -16.50 16.99 -14.19
C ILE A 181 -17.45 15.79 -14.19
N ILE A 182 -17.18 14.84 -15.06
CA ILE A 182 -17.82 13.52 -15.08
C ILE A 182 -17.01 12.57 -14.17
N ALA A 183 -17.69 11.90 -13.26
CA ALA A 183 -17.05 11.04 -12.24
C ALA A 183 -16.21 9.91 -12.87
N GLU A 184 -16.73 9.30 -13.94
CA GLU A 184 -16.04 8.27 -14.71
C GLU A 184 -14.73 8.77 -15.31
N ASN A 185 -14.72 10.02 -15.82
CA ASN A 185 -13.52 10.64 -16.40
C ASN A 185 -12.47 10.96 -15.35
N LEU A 186 -12.88 11.38 -14.16
CA LEU A 186 -11.96 11.56 -13.02
C LEU A 186 -11.34 10.23 -12.59
N ALA A 187 -12.15 9.18 -12.49
CA ALA A 187 -11.69 7.84 -12.18
C ALA A 187 -10.73 7.31 -13.25
N TRP A 188 -11.04 7.53 -14.53
CA TRP A 188 -10.15 7.19 -15.65
C TRP A 188 -8.81 7.90 -15.56
N ARG A 189 -8.80 9.21 -15.26
CA ARG A 189 -7.58 10.00 -15.06
C ARG A 189 -6.76 9.42 -13.91
N CYS A 190 -7.38 9.13 -12.77
CA CYS A 190 -6.71 8.54 -11.61
C CYS A 190 -6.03 7.21 -11.97
N GLN A 191 -6.74 6.31 -12.65
CA GLN A 191 -6.21 5.01 -13.09
C GLN A 191 -5.03 5.17 -14.06
N LYS A 192 -5.14 6.04 -15.05
CA LYS A 192 -4.07 6.25 -16.04
C LYS A 192 -2.81 6.86 -15.45
N ASP A 193 -2.97 7.81 -14.56
CA ASP A 193 -1.86 8.42 -13.87
C ASP A 193 -1.19 7.44 -12.89
N PHE A 194 -2.00 6.60 -12.21
CA PHE A 194 -1.49 5.50 -11.39
C PHE A 194 -0.65 4.50 -12.21
N GLU A 195 -1.17 4.05 -13.35
CA GLU A 195 -0.44 3.15 -14.26
C GLU A 195 0.91 3.77 -14.67
N THR A 196 0.91 5.05 -15.05
CA THR A 196 2.13 5.78 -15.43
C THR A 196 3.13 5.87 -14.29
N TYR A 197 2.65 6.17 -13.08
CA TYR A 197 3.50 6.25 -11.90
C TYR A 197 4.13 4.91 -11.54
N MET A 198 3.35 3.83 -11.57
CA MET A 198 3.84 2.48 -11.29
C MET A 198 4.88 2.01 -12.31
N ILE A 199 4.70 2.33 -13.60
CA ILE A 199 5.73 2.08 -14.62
C ILE A 199 7.04 2.80 -14.28
N GLY A 200 6.96 4.07 -13.88
CA GLY A 200 8.14 4.83 -13.44
C GLY A 200 8.84 4.26 -12.21
N LEU A 201 8.10 3.64 -11.27
CA LEU A 201 8.68 2.92 -10.13
C LEU A 201 9.38 1.63 -10.58
N ILE A 202 8.79 0.89 -11.52
CA ILE A 202 9.38 -0.33 -12.09
C ILE A 202 10.67 0.02 -12.84
N ASP A 203 10.66 1.06 -13.68
CA ASP A 203 11.85 1.53 -14.41
C ASP A 203 12.99 1.97 -13.48
N ARG A 204 12.65 2.48 -12.30
CA ARG A 204 13.64 2.83 -11.27
C ARG A 204 14.23 1.60 -10.59
N ALA A 205 13.45 0.52 -10.50
CA ALA A 205 13.82 -0.70 -9.81
C ALA A 205 14.67 -1.64 -10.66
N LEU A 206 14.68 -1.46 -11.99
CA LEU A 206 15.44 -2.24 -12.98
C LEU A 206 16.74 -1.54 -13.35
#